data_450aa3cec8d443507005fde271fe5fc6
#
_entry.id   450aa3cec8d443507005fde271fe5fc6
#
_cell.length_a   1.000
_cell.length_b   1.000
_cell.length_c   1.000
_cell.angle_alpha   90.00
_cell.angle_beta   90.00
_cell.angle_gamma   90.00
#
_symmetry.space_group_name_H-M   'P 1'
#
loop_
_entity.id
_entity.type
_entity.pdbx_description
1 polymer ?
#
loop_
_entity_poly.entity_id
_entity_poly.type
_entity_poly.pdbx_seq_one_letter_code
_entity_poly.pdbx_strand_id
1 'polypeptide(L)'
;MPIIKSAKKAIRGSLRKKAINDRRKRTMKEIIKKIEKVVKTDKKEAEKLLSSAFQAIDKAAKKGVIKKNNAANKKSRLSRLVK
;
A
#
# COMPACT_ATOMS: atom_id res chain seq x y z
N MET A 1 32.53 -11.02 -19.39
CA MET A 1 32.97 -10.13 -18.31
C MET A 1 32.19 -10.41 -17.07
N PRO A 2 32.83 -10.67 -15.90
CA PRO A 2 32.12 -10.95 -14.66
C PRO A 2 31.20 -9.79 -14.20
N ILE A 3 31.58 -8.55 -14.50
CA ILE A 3 30.84 -7.34 -14.16
C ILE A 3 29.45 -7.32 -14.82
N ILE A 4 29.33 -7.84 -16.04
CA ILE A 4 28.05 -7.87 -16.77
C ILE A 4 27.06 -8.84 -16.12
N LYS A 5 27.54 -10.02 -15.68
CA LYS A 5 26.69 -11.00 -14.99
C LYS A 5 26.20 -10.48 -13.65
N SER A 6 27.06 -9.82 -12.88
CA SER A 6 26.71 -9.20 -11.61
C SER A 6 25.68 -8.08 -11.80
N ALA A 7 25.85 -7.25 -12.83
CA ALA A 7 24.92 -6.18 -13.15
C ALA A 7 23.55 -6.72 -13.54
N LYS A 8 23.49 -7.78 -14.35
CA LYS A 8 22.23 -8.43 -14.73
C LYS A 8 21.49 -8.98 -13.51
N LYS A 9 22.23 -9.63 -12.61
CA LYS A 9 21.65 -10.18 -11.37
C LYS A 9 21.10 -9.06 -10.48
N ALA A 10 21.83 -7.96 -10.34
CA ALA A 10 21.40 -6.80 -9.56
C ALA A 10 20.14 -6.17 -10.15
N ILE A 11 20.07 -6.04 -11.49
CA ILE A 11 18.91 -5.51 -12.19
C ILE A 11 17.70 -6.40 -11.96
N ARG A 12 17.84 -7.73 -12.07
CA ARG A 12 16.74 -8.68 -11.82
C ARG A 12 16.22 -8.56 -10.40
N GLY A 13 17.12 -8.48 -9.39
CA GLY A 13 16.74 -8.30 -7.99
C GLY A 13 16.01 -6.98 -7.76
N SER A 14 16.50 -5.90 -8.38
CA SER A 14 15.89 -4.58 -8.29
C SER A 14 14.49 -4.57 -8.93
N LEU A 15 14.32 -5.22 -10.08
CA LEU A 15 13.02 -5.34 -10.75
C LEU A 15 12.02 -6.14 -9.91
N ARG A 16 12.45 -7.22 -9.25
CA ARG A 16 11.59 -7.99 -8.36
C ARG A 16 11.11 -7.14 -7.18
N LYS A 17 12.01 -6.42 -6.53
CA LYS A 17 11.66 -5.53 -5.42
C LYS A 17 10.68 -4.46 -5.86
N LYS A 18 10.91 -3.87 -7.03
CA LYS A 18 10.02 -2.86 -7.59
C LYS A 18 8.63 -3.44 -7.86
N ALA A 19 8.56 -4.63 -8.45
CA ALA A 19 7.28 -5.28 -8.73
C ALA A 19 6.50 -5.57 -7.46
N ILE A 20 7.16 -6.06 -6.40
CA ILE A 20 6.53 -6.32 -5.10
C ILE A 20 6.04 -5.02 -4.47
N ASN A 21 6.87 -3.96 -4.50
CA ASN A 21 6.52 -2.67 -3.93
C ASN A 21 5.37 -2.02 -4.70
N ASP A 22 5.36 -2.10 -6.02
CA ASP A 22 4.28 -1.58 -6.85
C ASP A 22 2.97 -2.31 -6.56
N ARG A 23 3.03 -3.63 -6.37
CA ARG A 23 1.85 -4.43 -6.00
C ARG A 23 1.29 -4.00 -4.65
N ARG A 24 2.14 -3.77 -3.65
CA ARG A 24 1.72 -3.28 -2.33
C ARG A 24 1.08 -1.91 -2.41
N LYS A 25 1.67 -0.99 -3.18
CA LYS A 25 1.10 0.33 -3.42
C LYS A 25 -0.26 0.23 -4.09
N ARG A 26 -0.38 -0.62 -5.11
CA ARG A 26 -1.63 -0.83 -5.84
C ARG A 26 -2.71 -1.37 -4.91
N THR A 27 -2.41 -2.40 -4.13
CA THR A 27 -3.35 -2.99 -3.17
C THR A 27 -3.83 -1.94 -2.19
N MET A 28 -2.92 -1.15 -1.63
CA MET A 28 -3.26 -0.08 -0.70
C MET A 28 -4.18 0.95 -1.33
N LYS A 29 -3.84 1.42 -2.53
CA LYS A 29 -4.65 2.42 -3.26
C LYS A 29 -6.03 1.88 -3.61
N GLU A 30 -6.11 0.63 -4.04
CA GLU A 30 -7.39 -0.01 -4.39
C GLU A 30 -8.31 -0.10 -3.18
N ILE A 31 -7.79 -0.49 -2.02
CA ILE A 31 -8.57 -0.58 -0.79
C ILE A 31 -9.05 0.81 -0.37
N ILE A 32 -8.19 1.82 -0.45
CA ILE A 32 -8.55 3.21 -0.11
C ILE A 32 -9.67 3.71 -1.02
N LYS A 33 -9.56 3.49 -2.32
CA LYS A 33 -10.60 3.89 -3.28
C LYS A 33 -11.91 3.16 -3.02
N LYS A 34 -11.83 1.88 -2.69
CA LYS A 34 -13.01 1.07 -2.38
C LYS A 34 -13.74 1.63 -1.16
N ILE A 35 -13.00 2.00 -0.11
CA ILE A 35 -13.57 2.62 1.09
C ILE A 35 -14.22 3.96 0.75
N GLU A 36 -13.57 4.79 -0.05
CA GLU A 36 -14.12 6.07 -0.48
C GLU A 36 -15.43 5.93 -1.24
N LYS A 37 -15.56 4.89 -2.05
CA LYS A 37 -16.81 4.59 -2.75
C LYS A 37 -17.89 4.07 -1.80
N VAL A 38 -17.51 3.10 -0.98
CA VAL A 38 -18.46 2.40 -0.09
C VAL A 38 -18.98 3.32 1.01
N VAL A 39 -18.17 4.25 1.50
CA VAL A 39 -18.58 5.17 2.57
C VAL A 39 -19.74 6.07 2.13
N LYS A 40 -19.88 6.31 0.85
CA LYS A 40 -20.99 7.11 0.30
C LYS A 40 -22.30 6.34 0.29
N THR A 41 -22.25 5.02 0.23
CA THR A 41 -23.43 4.15 0.15
C THR A 41 -23.67 3.38 1.44
N ASP A 42 -22.64 2.85 2.08
CA ASP A 42 -22.74 2.03 3.29
C ASP A 42 -21.54 2.24 4.21
N LYS A 43 -21.74 3.01 5.27
CA LYS A 43 -20.70 3.28 6.27
C LYS A 43 -20.26 2.04 7.03
N LYS A 44 -21.21 1.13 7.34
CA LYS A 44 -20.90 -0.10 8.09
C LYS A 44 -19.92 -0.98 7.32
N GLU A 45 -20.14 -1.13 6.02
CA GLU A 45 -19.23 -1.90 5.17
C GLU A 45 -17.87 -1.21 5.06
N ALA A 46 -17.86 0.12 4.98
CA ALA A 46 -16.63 0.91 4.98
C ALA A 46 -15.82 0.68 6.27
N GLU A 47 -16.48 0.59 7.42
CA GLU A 47 -15.82 0.29 8.70
C GLU A 47 -15.16 -1.10 8.68
N LYS A 48 -15.80 -2.09 8.10
CA LYS A 48 -15.23 -3.42 7.95
C LYS A 48 -13.99 -3.40 7.06
N LEU A 49 -14.03 -2.65 5.98
CA LEU A 49 -12.90 -2.51 5.07
C LEU A 49 -11.75 -1.69 5.69
N LEU A 50 -12.05 -0.88 6.69
CA LEU A 50 -11.06 -0.03 7.35
C LEU A 50 -9.94 -0.85 7.98
N SER A 51 -10.26 -1.97 8.62
CA SER A 51 -9.25 -2.88 9.19
C SER A 51 -8.29 -3.40 8.12
N SER A 52 -8.83 -3.84 6.99
CA SER A 52 -8.01 -4.31 5.87
C SER A 52 -7.15 -3.20 5.29
N ALA A 53 -7.69 -1.99 5.19
CA ALA A 53 -6.96 -0.82 4.71
C ALA A 53 -5.80 -0.47 5.65
N PHE A 54 -6.03 -0.45 6.95
CA PHE A 54 -5.00 -0.19 7.93
C PHE A 54 -3.89 -1.24 7.85
N GLN A 55 -4.25 -2.50 7.72
CA GLN A 55 -3.29 -3.59 7.56
C GLN A 55 -2.42 -3.40 6.31
N ALA A 56 -3.03 -3.06 5.19
CA ALA A 56 -2.31 -2.82 3.93
C ALA A 56 -1.36 -1.62 4.05
N ILE A 57 -1.81 -0.54 4.69
CA ILE A 57 -1.00 0.66 4.91
C ILE A 57 0.18 0.34 5.83
N ASP A 58 -0.05 -0.39 6.92
CA ASP A 58 1.00 -0.78 7.86
C ASP A 58 2.05 -1.68 7.21
N LYS A 59 1.61 -2.64 6.40
CA LYS A 59 2.53 -3.51 5.65
C LYS A 59 3.37 -2.71 4.68
N ALA A 60 2.78 -1.75 3.98
CA ALA A 60 3.50 -0.89 3.05
C ALA A 60 4.54 -0.04 3.78
N ALA A 61 4.18 0.51 4.94
CA ALA A 61 5.11 1.29 5.77
C ALA A 61 6.24 0.41 6.32
N LYS A 62 5.93 -0.78 6.80
CA LYS A 62 6.90 -1.73 7.35
C LYS A 62 7.94 -2.13 6.31
N LYS A 63 7.53 -2.30 5.07
CA LYS A 63 8.43 -2.68 3.98
C LYS A 63 9.11 -1.49 3.29
N GLY A 64 8.88 -0.29 3.77
CA GLY A 64 9.52 0.91 3.22
C GLY A 64 8.92 1.39 1.90
N VAL A 65 7.75 0.89 1.52
CA VAL A 65 7.07 1.32 0.28
C VAL A 65 6.55 2.75 0.43
N ILE A 66 6.10 3.10 1.62
CA ILE A 66 5.69 4.46 1.97
C ILE A 66 6.37 4.87 3.28
N LYS A 67 6.48 6.17 3.49
CA LYS A 67 7.06 6.70 4.73
C LYS A 67 6.06 6.52 5.88
N LYS A 68 6.59 6.35 7.10
CA LYS A 68 5.79 6.19 8.31
C LYS A 68 4.77 7.33 8.49
N ASN A 69 5.20 8.56 8.22
CA ASN A 69 4.31 9.72 8.34
C ASN A 69 3.17 9.68 7.31
N ASN A 70 3.47 9.23 6.09
CA ASN A 70 2.45 9.02 5.06
C ASN A 70 1.42 7.99 5.50
N ALA A 71 1.88 6.89 6.09
CA ALA A 71 0.99 5.85 6.61
C ALA A 71 0.04 6.41 7.67
N ALA A 72 0.57 7.18 8.62
CA ALA A 72 -0.22 7.81 9.67
C ALA A 72 -1.26 8.77 9.09
N ASN A 73 -0.87 9.59 8.11
CA ASN A 73 -1.78 10.52 7.46
C ASN A 73 -2.91 9.80 6.71
N LYS A 74 -2.60 8.73 6.00
CA LYS A 74 -3.58 7.92 5.28
C LYS A 74 -4.57 7.26 6.24
N LYS A 75 -4.10 6.71 7.34
CA LYS A 75 -4.95 6.13 8.38
C LYS A 75 -5.88 7.16 8.99
N SER A 76 -5.36 8.33 9.34
CA SER A 76 -6.16 9.43 9.90
C SER A 76 -7.25 9.86 8.94
N ARG A 77 -6.90 10.02 7.67
CA ARG A 77 -7.86 10.42 6.63
C ARG A 77 -8.98 9.40 6.48
N LEU A 78 -8.64 8.12 6.41
CA LEU A 78 -9.63 7.04 6.30
C LEU A 78 -10.54 6.98 7.53
N SER A 79 -9.97 7.12 8.71
CA SER A 79 -10.73 7.14 9.96
C SER A 79 -11.75 8.28 9.98
N ARG A 80 -11.38 9.45 9.49
CA ARG A 80 -12.30 10.59 9.37
C ARG A 80 -13.41 10.35 8.37
N LEU A 81 -13.10 9.73 7.24
CA LEU A 81 -14.07 9.43 6.19
C LEU A 81 -15.16 8.48 6.69
N VAL A 82 -14.78 7.49 7.50
CA VAL A 82 -15.67 6.45 7.98
C VAL A 82 -16.51 6.93 9.18
N LYS A 83 -16.03 7.93 9.90
CA LYS A 83 -16.80 8.55 10.97
C LYS A 83 -17.91 9.39 10.35
#